data_4b411337a46bb6705d5008bf6b2e894a
#
_entry.id   4b411337a46bb6705d5008bf6b2e894a
#
_cell.length_a   1.000
_cell.length_b   1.000
_cell.length_c   1.000
_cell.angle_alpha   90.00
_cell.angle_beta   90.00
_cell.angle_gamma   90.00
#
_symmetry.space_group_name_H-M   'P 1'
#
loop_
_entity.id
_entity.type
_entity.pdbx_description
1 polymer ?
#
loop_
_entity_poly.entity_id
_entity_poly.type
_entity_poly.pdbx_seq_one_letter_code
_entity_poly.pdbx_strand_id
1 'polypeptide(L)'
;MSRPTIPPILASVIARLTAAVPARVRTTFLDLLLGAAATKGGHVTDAILAAGLSRGWSTYYWFLERGRWSWLRVWASLLEVLTRMFSPAVWYAVIDDSVVERVSTKAPGSLAHHNHNAKPNRPRFLRGQGWLCLAAVIERNDFAVGAVPLLLRLVRRGSNRGKLRSAGLLLRLLGQRLGRVRLLLDAWFMRAWLIRRALAAGHTVIGCVRRDLALFDVPKSPRKRQRGRPRKYGARLSPARVAALPEQRSAQILYGKLEVVRYRTRLVAARFLHGRVVRAVWLELERPDRPDKPRVQRLLICTDPTLSALAVIRGYAKRWAEQLKVPRARARGMAAEGVESLFRNLKHGFGLKDAWQQSRQVLMRWVTVLAAGYAVNQMLAFAMLAFADPVRLASLAEPAPWRAPGTRTAGLVQAGIARILREVGLPAFTAAIWGKISATAPRTSAPSAPPAPKAA
;
A
#
# COMPACT_ATOMS: atom_id res chain seq x y z
N MET A 1 8.16 1.80 39.79
CA MET A 1 8.12 1.66 38.33
C MET A 1 6.98 0.71 37.98
N SER A 2 5.97 1.15 37.21
CA SER A 2 4.89 0.27 36.73
C SER A 2 5.47 -0.83 35.83
N ARG A 3 4.99 -2.07 36.00
CA ARG A 3 5.42 -3.20 35.14
C ARG A 3 5.14 -2.83 33.67
N PRO A 4 6.09 -3.07 32.76
CA PRO A 4 5.87 -2.84 31.34
C PRO A 4 4.69 -3.66 30.86
N THR A 5 3.74 -3.02 30.20
CA THR A 5 2.51 -3.67 29.71
C THR A 5 2.47 -3.67 28.19
N ILE A 6 1.89 -4.73 27.63
CA ILE A 6 1.68 -4.81 26.20
C ILE A 6 0.50 -3.92 25.82
N PRO A 7 0.67 -2.90 24.98
CA PRO A 7 -0.43 -2.03 24.57
C PRO A 7 -1.58 -2.82 23.94
N PRO A 8 -2.84 -2.62 24.38
CA PRO A 8 -3.99 -3.41 23.96
C PRO A 8 -4.22 -3.40 22.43
N ILE A 9 -3.92 -2.29 21.77
CA ILE A 9 -4.03 -2.16 20.31
C ILE A 9 -3.02 -3.07 19.60
N LEU A 10 -1.75 -3.10 20.07
CA LEU A 10 -0.74 -3.99 19.53
C LEU A 10 -1.16 -5.46 19.70
N ALA A 11 -1.57 -5.84 20.90
CA ALA A 11 -2.05 -7.19 21.17
C ALA A 11 -3.24 -7.56 20.26
N SER A 12 -4.21 -6.67 20.07
CA SER A 12 -5.38 -6.91 19.22
C SER A 12 -5.02 -7.08 17.75
N VAL A 13 -4.13 -6.24 17.21
CA VAL A 13 -3.68 -6.32 15.81
C VAL A 13 -2.93 -7.64 15.57
N ILE A 14 -1.97 -7.97 16.45
CA ILE A 14 -1.19 -9.21 16.34
C ILE A 14 -2.09 -10.43 16.49
N ALA A 15 -3.03 -10.44 17.44
CA ALA A 15 -3.97 -11.55 17.66
C ALA A 15 -4.80 -11.85 16.39
N ARG A 16 -5.33 -10.83 15.74
CA ARG A 16 -6.10 -10.99 14.49
C ARG A 16 -5.27 -11.59 13.37
N LEU A 17 -4.05 -11.09 13.16
CA LEU A 17 -3.15 -11.63 12.15
C LEU A 17 -2.75 -13.08 12.47
N THR A 18 -2.52 -13.40 13.76
CA THR A 18 -2.19 -14.75 14.22
C THR A 18 -3.38 -15.70 14.03
N ALA A 19 -4.60 -15.23 14.24
CA ALA A 19 -5.81 -16.03 14.01
C ALA A 19 -6.04 -16.41 12.53
N ALA A 20 -5.40 -15.68 11.59
CA ALA A 20 -5.50 -15.99 10.16
C ALA A 20 -4.82 -17.29 9.73
N VAL A 21 -3.95 -17.83 10.57
CA VAL A 21 -3.29 -19.13 10.33
C VAL A 21 -3.89 -20.25 11.18
N PRO A 22 -3.81 -21.53 10.73
CA PRO A 22 -4.33 -22.67 11.49
C PRO A 22 -3.75 -22.77 12.90
N ALA A 23 -4.55 -23.20 13.87
CA ALA A 23 -4.20 -23.24 15.30
C ALA A 23 -2.82 -23.89 15.58
N ARG A 24 -2.53 -25.03 14.94
CA ARG A 24 -1.28 -25.80 15.11
C ARG A 24 0.01 -25.04 14.76
N VAL A 25 -0.07 -23.96 13.96
CA VAL A 25 1.09 -23.19 13.50
C VAL A 25 1.08 -21.72 13.98
N ARG A 26 0.10 -21.35 14.81
CA ARG A 26 -0.06 -19.98 15.30
C ARG A 26 1.13 -19.49 16.10
N THR A 27 1.67 -20.31 17.00
CA THR A 27 2.83 -19.92 17.82
C THR A 27 4.03 -19.59 16.93
N THR A 28 4.37 -20.47 15.99
CA THR A 28 5.50 -20.23 15.06
C THR A 28 5.27 -19.01 14.20
N PHE A 29 4.03 -18.77 13.73
CA PHE A 29 3.69 -17.56 12.99
C PHE A 29 3.79 -16.30 13.85
N LEU A 30 3.31 -16.36 15.11
CA LEU A 30 3.38 -15.26 16.06
C LEU A 30 4.83 -14.83 16.32
N ASP A 31 5.71 -15.78 16.60
CA ASP A 31 7.13 -15.53 16.85
C ASP A 31 7.77 -14.82 15.66
N LEU A 32 7.57 -15.35 14.44
CA LEU A 32 8.10 -14.75 13.22
C LEU A 32 7.50 -13.36 12.93
N LEU A 33 6.21 -13.17 13.19
CA LEU A 33 5.55 -11.87 12.97
C LEU A 33 6.05 -10.82 13.97
N LEU A 34 6.16 -11.16 15.24
CA LEU A 34 6.72 -10.26 16.28
C LEU A 34 8.17 -9.94 16.00
N GLY A 35 8.98 -10.93 15.64
CA GLY A 35 10.36 -10.72 15.28
C GLY A 35 10.52 -9.83 14.03
N ALA A 36 9.73 -10.07 12.98
CA ALA A 36 9.71 -9.22 11.79
C ALA A 36 9.23 -7.79 12.06
N ALA A 37 8.34 -7.61 13.05
CA ALA A 37 7.89 -6.28 13.48
C ALA A 37 8.93 -5.57 14.37
N ALA A 38 9.87 -6.30 14.98
CA ALA A 38 10.85 -5.78 15.93
C ALA A 38 12.27 -5.62 15.35
N THR A 39 12.58 -6.19 14.18
CA THR A 39 13.93 -6.16 13.58
C THR A 39 13.98 -5.45 12.24
N LYS A 40 15.13 -4.85 11.93
CA LYS A 40 15.44 -4.31 10.59
C LYS A 40 15.96 -5.38 9.63
N GLY A 41 16.46 -6.49 10.15
CA GLY A 41 17.00 -7.61 9.38
C GLY A 41 15.92 -8.32 8.58
N GLY A 42 16.29 -8.86 7.43
CA GLY A 42 15.40 -9.60 6.54
C GLY A 42 15.64 -11.09 6.50
N HIS A 43 16.57 -11.61 7.30
CA HIS A 43 16.76 -13.04 7.46
C HIS A 43 15.75 -13.61 8.45
N VAL A 44 15.36 -14.86 8.26
CA VAL A 44 14.49 -15.57 9.19
C VAL A 44 15.11 -15.63 10.58
N THR A 45 16.43 -15.83 10.63
CA THR A 45 17.21 -15.82 11.86
C THR A 45 17.12 -14.53 12.65
N ASP A 46 17.14 -13.36 11.96
CA ASP A 46 17.03 -12.05 12.62
C ASP A 46 15.69 -11.91 13.34
N ALA A 47 14.60 -12.38 12.72
CA ALA A 47 13.28 -12.33 13.33
C ALA A 47 13.19 -13.31 14.53
N ILE A 48 13.74 -14.52 14.41
CA ILE A 48 13.76 -15.49 15.49
C ILE A 48 14.52 -14.93 16.70
N LEU A 49 15.69 -14.36 16.47
CA LEU A 49 16.52 -13.76 17.53
C LEU A 49 15.86 -12.53 18.15
N ALA A 50 15.20 -11.71 17.36
CA ALA A 50 14.51 -10.51 17.86
C ALA A 50 13.28 -10.85 18.71
N ALA A 51 12.55 -11.92 18.40
CA ALA A 51 11.39 -12.38 19.17
C ALA A 51 11.78 -13.16 20.42
N GLY A 52 12.89 -13.88 20.37
CA GLY A 52 13.28 -14.92 21.30
C GLY A 52 12.79 -16.29 20.82
N LEU A 53 13.54 -17.32 21.19
CA LEU A 53 13.25 -18.71 20.81
C LEU A 53 12.15 -19.31 21.67
N SER A 54 11.01 -19.68 21.09
CA SER A 54 9.98 -20.52 21.73
C SER A 54 9.99 -21.95 21.22
N ARG A 55 10.68 -22.20 20.09
CA ARG A 55 10.73 -23.47 19.37
C ARG A 55 12.14 -23.75 18.84
N GLY A 56 12.41 -24.98 18.47
CA GLY A 56 13.65 -25.33 17.78
C GLY A 56 13.74 -24.64 16.41
N TRP A 57 14.96 -24.27 15.98
CA TRP A 57 15.25 -23.55 14.75
C TRP A 57 14.59 -24.16 13.51
N SER A 58 14.65 -25.47 13.37
CA SER A 58 14.08 -26.22 12.24
C SER A 58 12.57 -26.00 12.10
N THR A 59 11.85 -25.78 13.21
CA THR A 59 10.40 -25.55 13.19
C THR A 59 10.01 -24.32 12.40
N TYR A 60 10.77 -23.23 12.48
CA TYR A 60 10.51 -21.99 11.77
C TYR A 60 10.72 -22.15 10.26
N TYR A 61 11.78 -22.85 9.85
CA TYR A 61 12.03 -23.13 8.43
C TYR A 61 11.00 -24.12 7.88
N TRP A 62 10.66 -25.15 8.65
CA TRP A 62 9.59 -26.09 8.30
C TRP A 62 8.23 -25.42 8.13
N PHE A 63 7.90 -24.47 9.00
CA PHE A 63 6.69 -23.66 8.89
C PHE A 63 6.65 -22.89 7.56
N LEU A 64 7.74 -22.28 7.15
CA LEU A 64 7.81 -21.53 5.89
C LEU A 64 7.79 -22.47 4.68
N GLU A 65 8.44 -23.63 4.75
CA GLU A 65 8.57 -24.57 3.64
C GLU A 65 7.32 -25.45 3.48
N ARG A 66 6.93 -26.15 4.55
CA ARG A 66 5.92 -27.22 4.52
C ARG A 66 4.65 -26.90 5.30
N GLY A 67 4.63 -25.83 6.09
CA GLY A 67 3.46 -25.43 6.87
C GLY A 67 2.22 -25.28 5.99
N ARG A 68 1.08 -25.85 6.40
CA ARG A 68 -0.20 -25.74 5.68
C ARG A 68 -0.94 -24.48 6.11
N TRP A 69 -0.55 -23.32 5.57
CA TRP A 69 -1.18 -22.04 5.81
C TRP A 69 -1.21 -21.19 4.54
N SER A 70 -2.14 -20.24 4.49
CA SER A 70 -2.36 -19.37 3.32
C SER A 70 -1.88 -17.96 3.61
N TRP A 71 -0.89 -17.51 2.88
CA TRP A 71 -0.44 -16.12 2.93
C TRP A 71 -1.55 -15.13 2.49
N LEU A 72 -2.50 -15.56 1.64
CA LEU A 72 -3.67 -14.75 1.27
C LEU A 72 -4.62 -14.50 2.44
N ARG A 73 -4.77 -15.45 3.36
CA ARG A 73 -5.56 -15.25 4.59
C ARG A 73 -4.92 -14.21 5.51
N VAL A 74 -3.58 -14.22 5.62
CA VAL A 74 -2.85 -13.20 6.39
C VAL A 74 -3.12 -11.81 5.81
N TRP A 75 -3.04 -11.66 4.48
CA TRP A 75 -3.38 -10.39 3.82
C TRP A 75 -4.85 -9.99 3.99
N ALA A 76 -5.76 -10.93 3.93
CA ALA A 76 -7.18 -10.67 4.18
C ALA A 76 -7.41 -10.16 5.61
N SER A 77 -6.75 -10.77 6.59
CA SER A 77 -6.81 -10.34 7.99
C SER A 77 -6.17 -8.97 8.20
N LEU A 78 -5.04 -8.69 7.52
CA LEU A 78 -4.41 -7.37 7.56
C LEU A 78 -5.35 -6.27 7.04
N LEU A 79 -6.05 -6.56 5.95
CA LEU A 79 -7.03 -5.64 5.39
C LEU A 79 -8.22 -5.41 6.33
N GLU A 80 -8.69 -6.47 7.00
CA GLU A 80 -9.73 -6.37 8.02
C GLU A 80 -9.28 -5.51 9.22
N VAL A 81 -8.04 -5.69 9.69
CA VAL A 81 -7.46 -4.84 10.73
C VAL A 81 -7.43 -3.38 10.28
N LEU A 82 -6.97 -3.13 9.06
CA LEU A 82 -6.89 -1.78 8.49
C LEU A 82 -8.28 -1.10 8.46
N THR A 83 -9.30 -1.80 7.98
CA THR A 83 -10.67 -1.25 7.87
C THR A 83 -11.33 -1.02 9.23
N ARG A 84 -10.93 -1.75 10.25
CA ARG A 84 -11.41 -1.52 11.63
C ARG A 84 -10.68 -0.36 12.31
N MET A 85 -9.43 -0.12 11.95
CA MET A 85 -8.64 0.98 12.52
C MET A 85 -8.92 2.31 11.84
N PHE A 86 -9.25 2.27 10.55
CA PHE A 86 -9.42 3.48 9.73
C PHE A 86 -10.70 3.35 8.90
N SER A 87 -11.53 4.39 8.90
CA SER A 87 -12.81 4.43 8.18
C SER A 87 -12.91 5.71 7.35
N PRO A 88 -12.08 5.86 6.29
CA PRO A 88 -12.15 7.04 5.45
C PRO A 88 -13.45 7.02 4.63
N ALA A 89 -13.99 8.21 4.30
CA ALA A 89 -15.16 8.34 3.43
C ALA A 89 -14.94 7.68 2.06
N VAL A 90 -13.68 7.71 1.56
CA VAL A 90 -13.28 7.07 0.30
C VAL A 90 -11.90 6.44 0.45
N TRP A 91 -11.79 5.16 0.16
CA TRP A 91 -10.52 4.48 0.13
C TRP A 91 -9.71 4.83 -1.14
N TYR A 92 -8.45 5.18 -0.95
CA TYR A 92 -7.47 5.26 -2.03
C TYR A 92 -6.53 4.05 -1.94
N ALA A 93 -6.29 3.44 -3.08
CA ALA A 93 -5.35 2.33 -3.21
C ALA A 93 -4.32 2.63 -4.30
N VAL A 94 -3.09 2.17 -4.12
CA VAL A 94 -2.00 2.34 -5.09
C VAL A 94 -1.51 0.97 -5.52
N ILE A 95 -1.30 0.80 -6.82
CA ILE A 95 -0.51 -0.32 -7.35
C ILE A 95 0.79 0.26 -7.89
N ASP A 96 1.89 -0.26 -7.36
CA ASP A 96 3.23 0.10 -7.81
C ASP A 96 4.19 -1.08 -7.70
N ASP A 97 5.37 -0.97 -8.29
CA ASP A 97 6.36 -2.04 -8.20
C ASP A 97 7.77 -1.51 -7.90
N SER A 98 8.58 -2.39 -7.38
CA SER A 98 9.97 -2.11 -7.13
C SER A 98 10.83 -3.36 -7.36
N VAL A 99 12.10 -3.16 -7.71
CA VAL A 99 13.06 -4.24 -7.92
C VAL A 99 13.98 -4.33 -6.71
N VAL A 100 14.18 -5.56 -6.23
CA VAL A 100 15.24 -5.91 -5.28
C VAL A 100 16.33 -6.60 -6.06
N GLU A 101 17.51 -6.03 -6.08
CA GLU A 101 18.65 -6.56 -6.83
C GLU A 101 19.03 -7.95 -6.32
N ARG A 102 19.32 -8.85 -7.26
CA ARG A 102 19.77 -10.23 -7.04
C ARG A 102 20.74 -10.62 -8.15
N VAL A 103 21.98 -10.83 -7.82
CA VAL A 103 23.01 -11.23 -8.81
C VAL A 103 22.74 -12.63 -9.34
N SER A 104 22.32 -13.55 -8.47
CA SER A 104 22.07 -14.94 -8.83
C SER A 104 20.91 -15.11 -9.81
N THR A 105 21.14 -15.85 -10.89
CA THR A 105 20.12 -16.29 -11.84
C THR A 105 19.21 -17.38 -11.26
N LYS A 106 19.70 -18.13 -10.25
CA LYS A 106 18.97 -19.21 -9.56
C LYS A 106 17.96 -18.67 -8.53
N ALA A 107 18.09 -17.40 -8.10
CA ALA A 107 17.17 -16.81 -7.13
C ALA A 107 15.74 -16.77 -7.68
N PRO A 108 14.71 -17.21 -6.92
CA PRO A 108 13.34 -17.27 -7.39
C PRO A 108 12.86 -15.91 -7.91
N GLY A 109 12.39 -15.87 -9.16
CA GLY A 109 11.88 -14.64 -9.79
C GLY A 109 12.95 -13.60 -10.13
N SER A 110 14.24 -13.98 -10.13
CA SER A 110 15.32 -13.12 -10.59
C SER A 110 15.25 -12.96 -12.11
N LEU A 111 15.09 -11.73 -12.58
CA LEU A 111 14.90 -11.34 -13.96
C LEU A 111 15.76 -10.12 -14.29
N ALA A 112 16.06 -9.90 -15.57
CA ALA A 112 16.64 -8.64 -16.02
C ALA A 112 15.55 -7.55 -16.05
N HIS A 113 15.84 -6.41 -15.44
CA HIS A 113 14.97 -5.23 -15.38
C HIS A 113 15.68 -4.02 -15.96
N HIS A 114 14.95 -3.20 -16.70
CA HIS A 114 15.46 -1.89 -17.13
C HIS A 114 15.53 -0.95 -15.93
N ASN A 115 16.70 -0.35 -15.70
CA ASN A 115 16.92 0.62 -14.63
C ASN A 115 16.62 2.03 -15.16
N HIS A 116 15.38 2.49 -14.98
CA HIS A 116 14.93 3.80 -15.45
C HIS A 116 15.62 4.98 -14.74
N ASN A 117 16.19 4.75 -13.57
CA ASN A 117 16.88 5.76 -12.76
C ASN A 117 18.41 5.56 -12.77
N ALA A 118 18.95 4.83 -13.76
CA ALA A 118 20.37 4.62 -13.87
C ALA A 118 21.08 5.98 -14.04
N LYS A 119 22.03 6.25 -13.16
CA LYS A 119 23.00 7.32 -13.35
C LYS A 119 23.97 6.94 -14.50
N PRO A 120 24.69 7.89 -15.12
CA PRO A 120 25.61 7.59 -16.23
C PRO A 120 26.61 6.46 -15.94
N ASN A 121 27.03 6.31 -14.68
CA ASN A 121 27.97 5.29 -14.21
C ASN A 121 27.30 3.98 -13.73
N ARG A 122 25.99 3.81 -13.92
CA ARG A 122 25.27 2.61 -13.51
C ARG A 122 24.73 1.86 -14.72
N PRO A 123 24.68 0.51 -14.67
CA PRO A 123 24.17 -0.28 -15.78
C PRO A 123 22.70 0.05 -16.07
N ARG A 124 22.36 0.10 -17.37
CA ARG A 124 20.97 0.31 -17.83
C ARG A 124 20.04 -0.86 -17.49
N PHE A 125 20.59 -2.04 -17.28
CA PHE A 125 19.86 -3.23 -16.86
C PHE A 125 20.44 -3.75 -15.56
N LEU A 126 19.57 -4.15 -14.67
CA LEU A 126 19.93 -4.82 -13.42
C LEU A 126 19.16 -6.14 -13.31
N ARG A 127 19.80 -7.11 -12.68
CA ARG A 127 19.13 -8.37 -12.36
C ARG A 127 18.53 -8.28 -10.97
N GLY A 128 17.30 -8.78 -10.83
CA GLY A 128 16.63 -8.73 -9.53
C GLY A 128 15.24 -9.32 -9.52
N GLN A 129 14.65 -9.29 -8.36
CA GLN A 129 13.27 -9.69 -8.10
C GLN A 129 12.34 -8.49 -8.20
N GLY A 130 11.40 -8.52 -9.15
CA GLY A 130 10.35 -7.50 -9.26
C GLY A 130 9.23 -7.80 -8.26
N TRP A 131 8.97 -6.88 -7.36
CA TRP A 131 7.88 -6.96 -6.38
C TRP A 131 6.78 -5.95 -6.70
N LEU A 132 5.59 -6.46 -6.95
CA LEU A 132 4.39 -5.67 -7.11
C LEU A 132 3.71 -5.51 -5.76
N CYS A 133 3.36 -4.29 -5.39
CA CYS A 133 2.66 -3.97 -4.15
C CYS A 133 1.29 -3.35 -4.46
N LEU A 134 0.29 -3.81 -3.72
CA LEU A 134 -0.96 -3.11 -3.51
C LEU A 134 -0.89 -2.48 -2.12
N ALA A 135 -1.09 -1.17 -2.05
CA ALA A 135 -1.10 -0.43 -0.79
C ALA A 135 -2.38 0.40 -0.64
N ALA A 136 -2.87 0.54 0.59
CA ALA A 136 -3.90 1.51 0.92
C ALA A 136 -3.26 2.82 1.37
N VAL A 137 -3.82 3.94 0.96
CA VAL A 137 -3.44 5.27 1.46
C VAL A 137 -4.29 5.60 2.67
N ILE A 138 -3.64 5.95 3.76
CA ILE A 138 -4.29 6.45 4.97
C ILE A 138 -4.29 7.97 4.94
N GLU A 139 -5.44 8.55 5.25
CA GLU A 139 -5.67 9.97 5.24
C GLU A 139 -6.04 10.47 6.63
N ARG A 140 -5.66 11.72 6.89
CA ARG A 140 -6.12 12.50 8.02
C ARG A 140 -6.44 13.91 7.53
N ASN A 141 -7.67 14.39 7.77
CA ASN A 141 -8.12 15.71 7.35
C ASN A 141 -7.80 16.00 5.86
N ASP A 142 -8.19 15.07 4.97
CA ASP A 142 -7.96 15.10 3.51
C ASP A 142 -6.49 15.03 3.05
N PHE A 143 -5.54 14.94 3.96
CA PHE A 143 -4.13 14.76 3.64
C PHE A 143 -3.71 13.30 3.77
N ALA A 144 -2.93 12.82 2.79
CA ALA A 144 -2.33 11.50 2.89
C ALA A 144 -1.27 11.50 3.99
N VAL A 145 -1.45 10.64 4.99
CA VAL A 145 -0.48 10.42 6.06
C VAL A 145 0.58 9.43 5.59
N GLY A 146 0.17 8.46 4.78
CA GLY A 146 1.08 7.49 4.19
C GLY A 146 0.40 6.28 3.60
N ALA A 147 1.18 5.29 3.17
CA ALA A 147 0.72 4.08 2.53
C ALA A 147 1.03 2.84 3.38
N VAL A 148 0.04 1.97 3.55
CA VAL A 148 0.18 0.67 4.22
C VAL A 148 0.19 -0.43 3.16
N PRO A 149 1.21 -1.31 3.10
CA PRO A 149 1.21 -2.43 2.17
C PRO A 149 0.11 -3.42 2.54
N LEU A 150 -0.75 -3.73 1.58
CA LEU A 150 -1.82 -4.72 1.74
C LEU A 150 -1.45 -6.07 1.18
N LEU A 151 -0.70 -6.08 0.09
CA LEU A 151 -0.35 -7.32 -0.60
C LEU A 151 0.89 -7.11 -1.46
N LEU A 152 1.91 -7.94 -1.26
CA LEU A 152 3.07 -8.02 -2.13
C LEU A 152 3.02 -9.28 -2.98
N ARG A 153 3.47 -9.16 -4.22
CA ARG A 153 3.54 -10.28 -5.14
C ARG A 153 4.82 -10.26 -5.96
N LEU A 154 5.54 -11.38 -5.95
CA LEU A 154 6.70 -11.58 -6.81
C LEU A 154 6.25 -11.70 -8.27
N VAL A 155 6.82 -10.89 -9.16
CA VAL A 155 6.59 -10.95 -10.60
C VAL A 155 7.32 -12.17 -11.16
N ARG A 156 6.59 -13.07 -11.79
CA ARG A 156 7.12 -14.39 -12.22
C ARG A 156 7.86 -14.37 -13.53
N ARG A 157 7.47 -13.47 -14.45
CA ARG A 157 7.99 -13.42 -15.82
C ARG A 157 8.33 -11.98 -16.15
N GLY A 158 9.45 -11.76 -16.81
CA GLY A 158 9.96 -10.45 -17.20
C GLY A 158 9.11 -9.71 -18.25
N SER A 159 8.00 -10.29 -18.70
CA SER A 159 7.13 -9.65 -19.66
C SER A 159 6.15 -8.67 -18.99
N ASN A 160 5.84 -7.58 -19.70
CA ASN A 160 4.81 -6.63 -19.33
C ASN A 160 3.45 -7.31 -19.03
N ARG A 161 3.12 -8.39 -19.76
CA ARG A 161 1.90 -9.19 -19.55
C ARG A 161 1.87 -9.87 -18.17
N GLY A 162 3.01 -10.40 -17.69
CA GLY A 162 3.09 -11.04 -16.37
C GLY A 162 2.85 -10.06 -15.23
N LYS A 163 3.41 -8.87 -15.32
CA LYS A 163 3.25 -7.78 -14.37
C LYS A 163 1.79 -7.28 -14.34
N LEU A 164 1.18 -7.03 -15.50
CA LEU A 164 -0.22 -6.61 -15.60
C LEU A 164 -1.19 -7.69 -15.08
N ARG A 165 -0.98 -8.97 -15.40
CA ARG A 165 -1.80 -10.06 -14.85
C ARG A 165 -1.73 -10.12 -13.32
N SER A 166 -0.55 -9.90 -12.76
CA SER A 166 -0.38 -9.81 -11.30
C SER A 166 -1.13 -8.62 -10.72
N ALA A 167 -1.06 -7.43 -11.34
CA ALA A 167 -1.83 -6.26 -10.94
C ALA A 167 -3.35 -6.52 -10.99
N GLY A 168 -3.84 -7.17 -12.06
CA GLY A 168 -5.25 -7.55 -12.18
C GLY A 168 -5.73 -8.55 -11.12
N LEU A 169 -4.85 -9.43 -10.62
CA LEU A 169 -5.16 -10.29 -9.48
C LEU A 169 -5.28 -9.48 -8.18
N LEU A 170 -4.37 -8.53 -7.95
CA LEU A 170 -4.43 -7.65 -6.78
C LEU A 170 -5.74 -6.84 -6.75
N LEU A 171 -6.19 -6.32 -7.89
CA LEU A 171 -7.46 -5.61 -8.01
C LEU A 171 -8.66 -6.47 -7.64
N ARG A 172 -8.68 -7.73 -8.07
CA ARG A 172 -9.78 -8.65 -7.75
C ARG A 172 -9.87 -8.89 -6.24
N LEU A 173 -8.72 -9.09 -5.58
CA LEU A 173 -8.65 -9.29 -4.13
C LEU A 173 -9.08 -8.03 -3.36
N LEU A 174 -8.73 -6.85 -3.88
CA LEU A 174 -9.12 -5.56 -3.32
C LEU A 174 -10.64 -5.37 -3.37
N GLY A 175 -11.26 -5.58 -4.54
CA GLY A 175 -12.70 -5.38 -4.77
C GLY A 175 -13.57 -6.27 -3.90
N GLN A 176 -13.12 -7.47 -3.57
CA GLN A 176 -13.84 -8.39 -2.67
C GLN A 176 -13.91 -7.91 -1.22
N ARG A 177 -13.07 -6.96 -0.80
CA ARG A 177 -12.88 -6.59 0.61
C ARG A 177 -13.15 -5.13 0.94
N LEU A 178 -12.73 -4.20 0.09
CA LEU A 178 -12.88 -2.75 0.31
C LEU A 178 -14.05 -2.10 -0.46
N GLY A 179 -14.75 -2.87 -1.29
CA GLY A 179 -15.76 -2.30 -2.16
C GLY A 179 -15.16 -1.33 -3.19
N ARG A 180 -15.79 -0.18 -3.38
CA ARG A 180 -15.32 0.82 -4.36
C ARG A 180 -14.16 1.63 -3.81
N VAL A 181 -13.06 1.70 -4.58
CA VAL A 181 -11.88 2.50 -4.22
C VAL A 181 -11.48 3.43 -5.37
N ARG A 182 -10.76 4.48 -5.05
CA ARG A 182 -10.02 5.30 -6.02
C ARG A 182 -8.63 4.73 -6.18
N LEU A 183 -8.38 4.11 -7.33
CA LEU A 183 -7.11 3.46 -7.64
C LEU A 183 -6.16 4.45 -8.29
N LEU A 184 -5.00 4.63 -7.69
CA LEU A 184 -3.95 5.53 -8.16
C LEU A 184 -2.89 4.72 -8.93
N LEU A 185 -2.68 5.08 -10.20
CA LEU A 185 -1.76 4.39 -11.10
C LEU A 185 -0.73 5.34 -11.68
N ASP A 186 0.51 4.87 -11.82
CA ASP A 186 1.50 5.57 -12.62
C ASP A 186 1.27 5.37 -14.13
N ALA A 187 2.09 6.05 -14.94
CA ALA A 187 1.98 5.98 -16.39
C ALA A 187 2.20 4.56 -16.94
N TRP A 188 3.00 3.73 -16.28
CA TRP A 188 3.26 2.38 -16.73
C TRP A 188 2.03 1.47 -16.54
N PHE A 189 1.31 1.63 -15.42
CA PHE A 189 0.11 0.84 -15.11
C PHE A 189 -1.16 1.38 -15.80
N MET A 190 -1.15 2.58 -16.38
CA MET A 190 -2.29 3.16 -17.09
C MET A 190 -2.56 2.46 -18.43
N ARG A 191 -2.76 1.14 -18.38
CA ARG A 191 -3.07 0.27 -19.53
C ARG A 191 -4.57 -0.04 -19.60
N ALA A 192 -5.12 0.03 -20.79
CA ALA A 192 -6.56 -0.18 -21.03
C ALA A 192 -7.09 -1.47 -20.39
N TRP A 193 -6.32 -2.56 -20.48
CA TRP A 193 -6.69 -3.84 -19.90
C TRP A 193 -6.86 -3.77 -18.37
N LEU A 194 -5.93 -3.10 -17.66
CA LEU A 194 -5.98 -2.99 -16.20
C LEU A 194 -7.10 -2.04 -15.77
N ILE A 195 -7.24 -0.90 -16.46
CA ILE A 195 -8.30 0.09 -16.19
C ILE A 195 -9.68 -0.54 -16.38
N ARG A 196 -9.91 -1.30 -17.46
CA ARG A 196 -11.20 -1.99 -17.68
C ARG A 196 -11.51 -2.97 -16.57
N ARG A 197 -10.52 -3.70 -16.05
CA ARG A 197 -10.72 -4.58 -14.89
C ARG A 197 -11.05 -3.81 -13.61
N ALA A 198 -10.39 -2.69 -13.38
CA ALA A 198 -10.71 -1.83 -12.25
C ALA A 198 -12.14 -1.30 -12.34
N LEU A 199 -12.55 -0.85 -13.52
CA LEU A 199 -13.90 -0.35 -13.77
C LEU A 199 -14.97 -1.47 -13.63
N ALA A 200 -14.67 -2.68 -14.11
CA ALA A 200 -15.57 -3.83 -13.96
C ALA A 200 -15.72 -4.24 -12.46
N ALA A 201 -14.74 -3.95 -11.63
CA ALA A 201 -14.81 -4.13 -10.18
C ALA A 201 -15.42 -2.90 -9.45
N GLY A 202 -15.92 -1.90 -10.18
CA GLY A 202 -16.55 -0.71 -9.62
C GLY A 202 -15.58 0.37 -9.11
N HIS A 203 -14.29 0.23 -9.39
CA HIS A 203 -13.28 1.19 -8.95
C HIS A 203 -13.18 2.39 -9.89
N THR A 204 -12.87 3.57 -9.33
CA THR A 204 -12.44 4.74 -10.08
C THR A 204 -10.92 4.70 -10.25
N VAL A 205 -10.41 5.03 -11.43
CA VAL A 205 -8.98 5.09 -11.70
C VAL A 205 -8.54 6.53 -11.91
N ILE A 206 -7.50 6.95 -11.20
CA ILE A 206 -6.81 8.22 -11.39
C ILE A 206 -5.35 7.88 -11.71
N GLY A 207 -4.83 8.38 -12.82
CA GLY A 207 -3.44 8.09 -13.17
C GLY A 207 -2.81 9.08 -14.12
N CYS A 208 -1.49 9.11 -14.11
CA CYS A 208 -0.71 9.88 -15.05
C CYS A 208 -0.61 9.10 -16.37
N VAL A 209 -0.73 9.78 -17.50
CA VAL A 209 -0.53 9.21 -18.83
C VAL A 209 0.48 10.00 -19.63
N ARG A 210 0.93 9.44 -20.75
CA ARG A 210 1.80 10.16 -21.68
C ARG A 210 1.07 11.37 -22.26
N ARG A 211 1.78 12.47 -22.46
CA ARG A 211 1.21 13.72 -22.96
C ARG A 211 0.73 13.65 -24.41
N ASP A 212 1.28 12.73 -25.19
CA ASP A 212 0.94 12.47 -26.60
C ASP A 212 -0.27 11.52 -26.77
N LEU A 213 -0.94 11.16 -25.66
CA LEU A 213 -2.10 10.28 -25.69
C LEU A 213 -3.22 10.86 -26.57
N ALA A 214 -3.78 10.01 -27.46
CA ALA A 214 -4.87 10.40 -28.34
C ALA A 214 -6.19 10.56 -27.55
N LEU A 215 -6.55 11.82 -27.31
CA LEU A 215 -7.79 12.25 -26.67
C LEU A 215 -8.64 13.03 -27.68
N PHE A 216 -9.95 12.92 -27.56
CA PHE A 216 -10.91 13.50 -28.49
C PHE A 216 -12.01 14.22 -27.70
N ASP A 217 -12.63 15.20 -28.35
CA ASP A 217 -13.86 15.77 -27.82
C ASP A 217 -14.93 14.69 -27.68
N VAL A 218 -15.78 14.85 -26.68
CA VAL A 218 -16.98 14.03 -26.56
C VAL A 218 -17.90 14.35 -27.74
N PRO A 219 -18.31 13.37 -28.54
CA PRO A 219 -19.17 13.65 -29.67
C PRO A 219 -20.50 14.23 -29.18
N LYS A 220 -20.95 15.30 -29.83
CA LYS A 220 -22.29 15.85 -29.57
C LYS A 220 -23.33 14.85 -30.08
N SER A 221 -24.37 14.60 -29.32
CA SER A 221 -25.53 13.83 -29.77
C SER A 221 -26.14 14.54 -30.98
N PRO A 222 -26.40 13.82 -32.09
CA PRO A 222 -27.02 14.42 -33.25
C PRO A 222 -28.43 14.91 -32.88
N ARG A 223 -28.79 16.13 -33.31
CA ARG A 223 -30.12 16.68 -33.08
C ARG A 223 -31.23 15.90 -33.81
N LYS A 224 -30.89 15.24 -34.88
CA LYS A 224 -31.79 14.32 -35.66
C LYS A 224 -31.19 12.95 -35.75
N ARG A 225 -32.03 11.91 -35.73
CA ARG A 225 -31.62 10.50 -35.90
C ARG A 225 -30.91 10.34 -37.25
N GLN A 226 -29.61 10.11 -37.23
CA GLN A 226 -28.81 9.86 -38.42
C GLN A 226 -28.73 8.34 -38.68
N ARG A 227 -28.74 7.92 -39.97
CA ARG A 227 -28.48 6.54 -40.37
C ARG A 227 -27.02 6.21 -40.05
N GLY A 228 -26.77 4.97 -39.56
CA GLY A 228 -25.44 4.46 -39.32
C GLY A 228 -25.03 4.45 -37.83
N ARG A 229 -23.81 3.97 -37.59
CA ARG A 229 -23.27 3.85 -36.25
C ARG A 229 -22.95 5.23 -35.69
N PRO A 230 -23.38 5.56 -34.46
CA PRO A 230 -23.04 6.83 -33.80
C PRO A 230 -21.52 7.06 -33.71
N ARG A 231 -21.10 8.31 -33.94
CA ARG A 231 -19.67 8.67 -33.80
C ARG A 231 -19.20 8.46 -32.36
N LYS A 232 -18.13 7.72 -32.18
CA LYS A 232 -17.49 7.49 -30.86
C LYS A 232 -16.58 8.62 -30.43
N TYR A 233 -16.07 9.42 -31.36
CA TYR A 233 -15.05 10.43 -31.13
C TYR A 233 -15.44 11.70 -31.87
N GLY A 234 -15.29 12.85 -31.19
CA GLY A 234 -15.31 14.15 -31.79
C GLY A 234 -13.95 14.52 -32.44
N ALA A 235 -13.62 15.79 -32.48
CA ALA A 235 -12.34 16.24 -33.01
C ALA A 235 -11.18 15.85 -32.06
N ARG A 236 -10.01 15.53 -32.62
CA ARG A 236 -8.81 15.23 -31.86
C ARG A 236 -8.32 16.48 -31.13
N LEU A 237 -7.92 16.33 -29.87
CA LEU A 237 -7.30 17.39 -29.07
C LEU A 237 -5.82 17.47 -29.43
N SER A 238 -5.48 18.46 -30.30
CA SER A 238 -4.10 18.82 -30.59
C SER A 238 -3.51 19.65 -29.45
N PRO A 239 -2.18 19.81 -29.36
CA PRO A 239 -1.55 20.72 -28.38
C PRO A 239 -2.10 22.13 -28.44
N ALA A 240 -2.35 22.68 -29.64
CA ALA A 240 -2.93 24.03 -29.83
C ALA A 240 -4.36 24.11 -29.25
N ARG A 241 -5.20 23.08 -29.46
CA ARG A 241 -6.55 23.05 -28.88
C ARG A 241 -6.53 22.90 -27.37
N VAL A 242 -5.55 22.20 -26.80
CA VAL A 242 -5.37 22.12 -25.34
C VAL A 242 -4.89 23.47 -24.80
N ALA A 243 -3.98 24.16 -25.49
CA ALA A 243 -3.51 25.49 -25.10
C ALA A 243 -4.63 26.53 -25.09
N ALA A 244 -5.61 26.40 -25.99
CA ALA A 244 -6.79 27.27 -26.07
C ALA A 244 -7.84 27.02 -24.98
N LEU A 245 -7.71 25.95 -24.14
CA LEU A 245 -8.60 25.74 -23.03
C LEU A 245 -8.34 26.77 -21.92
N PRO A 246 -9.39 27.21 -21.20
CA PRO A 246 -9.23 28.12 -20.06
C PRO A 246 -8.23 27.56 -19.04
N GLU A 247 -7.20 28.34 -18.76
CA GLU A 247 -6.25 28.04 -17.71
C GLU A 247 -6.83 28.40 -16.35
N GLN A 248 -6.68 27.52 -15.40
CA GLN A 248 -7.03 27.76 -14.01
C GLN A 248 -5.77 27.67 -13.17
N ARG A 249 -5.73 28.46 -12.09
CA ARG A 249 -4.62 28.51 -11.15
C ARG A 249 -5.15 28.32 -9.73
N SER A 250 -4.48 27.50 -8.94
CA SER A 250 -4.88 27.25 -7.56
C SER A 250 -3.66 26.90 -6.70
N ALA A 251 -3.63 27.46 -5.48
CA ALA A 251 -2.67 27.03 -4.48
C ALA A 251 -3.19 25.77 -3.81
N GLN A 252 -2.40 24.71 -3.81
CA GLN A 252 -2.75 23.40 -3.27
C GLN A 252 -1.62 22.87 -2.41
N ILE A 253 -1.97 22.20 -1.31
CA ILE A 253 -0.97 21.43 -0.56
C ILE A 253 -0.78 20.10 -1.29
N LEU A 254 0.31 19.99 -2.04
CA LEU A 254 0.72 18.78 -2.75
C LEU A 254 2.09 18.35 -2.25
N TYR A 255 2.26 17.05 -2.04
CA TYR A 255 3.53 16.50 -1.56
C TYR A 255 4.03 17.14 -0.25
N GLY A 256 3.09 17.63 0.58
CA GLY A 256 3.39 18.30 1.84
C GLY A 256 3.93 19.72 1.72
N LYS A 257 3.86 20.31 0.55
CA LYS A 257 4.23 21.71 0.28
C LYS A 257 3.06 22.46 -0.31
N LEU A 258 3.01 23.75 -0.05
CA LEU A 258 2.10 24.64 -0.76
C LEU A 258 2.66 24.83 -2.17
N GLU A 259 1.97 24.29 -3.16
CA GLU A 259 2.33 24.33 -4.56
C GLU A 259 1.29 25.15 -5.33
N VAL A 260 1.74 26.02 -6.19
CA VAL A 260 0.86 26.69 -7.14
C VAL A 260 0.75 25.83 -8.38
N VAL A 261 -0.46 25.34 -8.64
CA VAL A 261 -0.75 24.51 -9.81
C VAL A 261 -1.47 25.32 -10.87
N ARG A 262 -0.98 25.25 -12.09
CA ARG A 262 -1.71 25.69 -13.28
C ARG A 262 -2.28 24.48 -13.96
N TYR A 263 -3.54 24.53 -14.34
CA TYR A 263 -4.16 23.37 -14.99
C TYR A 263 -5.24 23.79 -15.97
N ARG A 264 -5.42 22.93 -16.97
CA ARG A 264 -6.56 22.95 -17.90
C ARG A 264 -7.29 21.64 -17.77
N THR A 265 -8.59 21.66 -17.91
CA THR A 265 -9.41 20.44 -17.77
C THR A 265 -10.50 20.36 -18.80
N ARG A 266 -10.80 19.14 -19.24
CA ARG A 266 -11.90 18.87 -20.16
C ARG A 266 -12.41 17.44 -19.98
N LEU A 267 -13.70 17.23 -20.21
CA LEU A 267 -14.23 15.88 -20.44
C LEU A 267 -13.91 15.45 -21.86
N VAL A 268 -13.32 14.28 -22.02
CA VAL A 268 -12.77 13.80 -23.30
C VAL A 268 -13.13 12.33 -23.52
N ALA A 269 -13.27 11.95 -24.80
CA ALA A 269 -13.37 10.57 -25.19
C ALA A 269 -11.96 9.98 -25.36
N ALA A 270 -11.60 9.01 -24.50
CA ALA A 270 -10.28 8.38 -24.52
C ALA A 270 -10.24 7.21 -25.50
N ARG A 271 -9.39 7.29 -26.54
CA ARG A 271 -9.30 6.24 -27.56
C ARG A 271 -8.88 4.90 -27.00
N PHE A 272 -7.90 4.87 -26.10
CA PHE A 272 -7.39 3.64 -25.47
C PHE A 272 -8.41 2.96 -24.54
N LEU A 273 -9.49 3.69 -24.15
CA LEU A 273 -10.64 3.16 -23.40
C LEU A 273 -11.89 3.03 -24.29
N HIS A 274 -11.72 2.89 -25.60
CA HIS A 274 -12.79 2.70 -26.58
C HIS A 274 -13.85 3.81 -26.64
N GLY A 275 -13.44 5.06 -26.38
CA GLY A 275 -14.33 6.22 -26.41
C GLY A 275 -15.03 6.51 -25.08
N ARG A 276 -14.64 5.84 -24.00
CA ARG A 276 -15.16 6.18 -22.66
C ARG A 276 -14.85 7.63 -22.34
N VAL A 277 -15.87 8.32 -21.84
CA VAL A 277 -15.71 9.69 -21.35
C VAL A 277 -14.95 9.66 -20.03
N VAL A 278 -13.91 10.46 -19.97
CA VAL A 278 -13.03 10.59 -18.81
C VAL A 278 -12.73 12.08 -18.58
N ARG A 279 -12.35 12.45 -17.36
CA ARG A 279 -11.79 13.77 -17.11
C ARG A 279 -10.31 13.76 -17.39
N ALA A 280 -9.86 14.64 -18.29
CA ALA A 280 -8.45 14.93 -18.51
C ALA A 280 -8.07 16.22 -17.80
N VAL A 281 -6.89 16.21 -17.16
CA VAL A 281 -6.33 17.37 -16.48
C VAL A 281 -4.88 17.52 -16.92
N TRP A 282 -4.60 18.58 -17.69
CA TRP A 282 -3.25 19.01 -18.04
C TRP A 282 -2.74 19.88 -16.91
N LEU A 283 -1.73 19.45 -16.22
CA LEU A 283 -1.21 20.01 -14.98
C LEU A 283 0.22 20.51 -15.20
N GLU A 284 0.50 21.74 -14.75
CA GLU A 284 1.83 22.31 -14.63
C GLU A 284 2.09 22.69 -13.17
N LEU A 285 3.20 22.19 -12.62
CA LEU A 285 3.68 22.57 -11.29
C LEU A 285 4.75 23.64 -11.45
N GLU A 286 4.53 24.79 -10.82
CA GLU A 286 5.57 25.80 -10.67
C GLU A 286 6.60 25.34 -9.65
N ARG A 287 7.86 25.61 -9.89
CA ARG A 287 8.96 25.32 -8.97
C ARG A 287 9.62 26.63 -8.55
N PRO A 288 9.06 27.35 -7.57
CA PRO A 288 9.64 28.61 -7.14
C PRO A 288 11.05 28.44 -6.58
N ASP A 289 11.33 27.30 -5.95
CA ASP A 289 12.66 26.98 -5.39
C ASP A 289 13.72 26.66 -6.46
N ARG A 290 13.34 26.50 -7.73
CA ARG A 290 14.22 26.13 -8.85
C ARG A 290 13.71 26.73 -10.16
N PRO A 291 13.77 28.04 -10.31
CA PRO A 291 13.25 28.73 -11.50
C PRO A 291 14.02 28.35 -12.79
N ASP A 292 15.26 27.90 -12.64
CA ASP A 292 16.14 27.38 -13.70
C ASP A 292 15.69 26.02 -14.27
N LYS A 293 14.84 25.28 -13.57
CA LYS A 293 14.37 23.97 -14.04
C LYS A 293 13.03 24.07 -14.76
N PRO A 294 12.86 23.32 -15.86
CA PRO A 294 11.60 23.31 -16.59
C PRO A 294 10.45 22.88 -15.67
N ARG A 295 9.28 23.51 -15.87
CA ARG A 295 8.06 23.18 -15.16
C ARG A 295 7.71 21.70 -15.34
N VAL A 296 7.24 21.07 -14.28
CA VAL A 296 6.78 19.67 -14.36
C VAL A 296 5.40 19.66 -15.00
N GLN A 297 5.31 19.16 -16.21
CA GLN A 297 4.05 19.00 -16.93
C GLN A 297 3.58 17.54 -16.84
N ARG A 298 2.31 17.35 -16.49
CA ARG A 298 1.68 16.02 -16.41
C ARG A 298 0.29 16.05 -17.04
N LEU A 299 -0.11 14.93 -17.62
CA LEU A 299 -1.48 14.68 -18.04
C LEU A 299 -2.07 13.61 -17.11
N LEU A 300 -3.09 14.01 -16.35
CA LEU A 300 -3.84 13.11 -15.48
C LEU A 300 -5.16 12.73 -16.15
N ILE A 301 -5.54 11.46 -16.02
CA ILE A 301 -6.83 10.94 -16.46
C ILE A 301 -7.56 10.39 -15.25
N CYS A 302 -8.83 10.78 -15.10
CA CYS A 302 -9.76 10.19 -14.15
C CYS A 302 -10.93 9.53 -14.88
N THR A 303 -11.22 8.29 -14.53
CA THR A 303 -12.31 7.52 -15.16
C THR A 303 -13.70 7.89 -14.63
N ASP A 304 -13.76 8.67 -13.57
CA ASP A 304 -14.98 9.29 -13.06
C ASP A 304 -15.07 10.73 -13.59
N PRO A 305 -15.97 11.03 -14.54
CA PRO A 305 -16.10 12.36 -15.14
C PRO A 305 -16.68 13.40 -14.16
N THR A 306 -17.30 12.98 -13.06
CA THR A 306 -17.95 13.87 -12.10
C THR A 306 -16.96 14.53 -11.14
N LEU A 307 -15.79 13.88 -10.89
CA LEU A 307 -14.77 14.46 -10.03
C LEU A 307 -14.22 15.78 -10.62
N SER A 308 -14.10 16.80 -9.80
CA SER A 308 -13.48 18.06 -10.18
C SER A 308 -11.99 17.88 -10.52
N ALA A 309 -11.42 18.79 -11.30
CA ALA A 309 -10.00 18.76 -11.66
C ALA A 309 -9.11 18.80 -10.40
N LEU A 310 -9.44 19.63 -9.42
CA LEU A 310 -8.70 19.72 -8.16
C LEU A 310 -8.78 18.43 -7.35
N ALA A 311 -9.96 17.76 -7.32
CA ALA A 311 -10.09 16.45 -6.67
C ALA A 311 -9.22 15.38 -7.35
N VAL A 312 -9.08 15.42 -8.68
CA VAL A 312 -8.18 14.53 -9.43
C VAL A 312 -6.71 14.84 -9.11
N ILE A 313 -6.32 16.11 -9.07
CA ILE A 313 -4.94 16.53 -8.74
C ILE A 313 -4.59 16.10 -7.31
N ARG A 314 -5.42 16.44 -6.32
CA ARG A 314 -5.22 16.04 -4.92
C ARG A 314 -5.19 14.52 -4.75
N GLY A 315 -6.12 13.82 -5.43
CA GLY A 315 -6.16 12.36 -5.41
C GLY A 315 -4.87 11.74 -5.93
N TYR A 316 -4.38 12.20 -7.07
CA TYR A 316 -3.13 11.69 -7.64
C TYR A 316 -1.90 12.02 -6.78
N ALA A 317 -1.87 13.20 -6.16
CA ALA A 317 -0.78 13.61 -5.28
C ALA A 317 -0.62 12.67 -4.06
N LYS A 318 -1.70 12.02 -3.61
CA LYS A 318 -1.67 11.05 -2.50
C LYS A 318 -0.79 9.82 -2.80
N ARG A 319 -0.52 9.53 -4.07
CA ARG A 319 0.43 8.48 -4.48
C ARG A 319 1.87 8.80 -4.06
N TRP A 320 2.22 10.09 -4.05
CA TRP A 320 3.56 10.59 -3.79
C TRP A 320 3.63 11.33 -2.45
N ALA A 321 2.87 10.96 -1.45
CA ALA A 321 2.97 11.58 -0.14
C ALA A 321 4.44 11.56 0.33
N GLU A 322 5.24 12.46 -0.24
CA GLU A 322 6.60 12.72 0.17
C GLU A 322 6.57 13.56 1.43
N GLN A 323 7.54 13.31 2.29
CA GLN A 323 7.74 13.98 3.57
C GLN A 323 7.22 15.41 3.55
N LEU A 324 6.20 15.67 4.35
CA LEU A 324 5.82 17.02 4.73
C LEU A 324 7.07 17.70 5.34
N LYS A 325 7.82 18.41 4.51
CA LYS A 325 8.63 19.51 5.00
C LYS A 325 7.67 20.66 5.31
N VAL A 326 6.82 20.46 6.33
CA VAL A 326 6.02 21.56 6.87
C VAL A 326 7.00 22.54 7.50
N PRO A 327 6.80 23.86 7.32
CA PRO A 327 7.61 24.86 8.02
C PRO A 327 7.65 24.51 9.51
N ARG A 328 8.83 24.58 10.12
CA ARG A 328 9.14 24.11 11.49
C ARG A 328 8.12 24.49 12.58
N ALA A 329 7.27 25.48 12.35
CA ALA A 329 6.29 25.97 13.32
C ALA A 329 4.96 25.17 13.40
N ARG A 330 4.52 24.42 12.35
CA ARG A 330 3.23 23.70 12.34
C ARG A 330 3.31 22.19 12.15
N ALA A 331 4.47 21.63 11.81
CA ALA A 331 4.66 20.22 11.46
C ALA A 331 5.25 19.38 12.58
N ARG A 332 4.88 19.61 13.80
CA ARG A 332 5.29 18.74 14.90
C ARG A 332 4.67 17.35 14.67
N GLY A 333 5.49 16.40 14.23
CA GLY A 333 5.19 14.96 14.29
C GLY A 333 4.76 14.24 13.01
N MET A 334 4.63 14.89 11.84
CA MET A 334 4.14 14.23 10.63
C MET A 334 5.23 14.06 9.57
N ALA A 335 5.69 12.82 9.38
CA ALA A 335 6.39 12.41 8.16
C ALA A 335 5.38 11.67 7.28
N ALA A 336 4.86 12.32 6.24
CA ALA A 336 4.01 11.65 5.26
C ALA A 336 4.87 10.72 4.41
N GLU A 337 4.52 9.44 4.35
CA GLU A 337 5.26 8.41 3.61
C GLU A 337 4.41 7.90 2.44
N GLY A 338 4.77 8.29 1.21
CA GLY A 338 4.15 7.76 -0.02
C GLY A 338 4.61 6.35 -0.35
N VAL A 339 4.14 5.84 -1.49
CA VAL A 339 4.47 4.48 -1.96
C VAL A 339 5.97 4.30 -2.23
N GLU A 340 6.68 5.34 -2.64
CA GLU A 340 8.13 5.28 -2.83
C GLU A 340 8.86 5.10 -1.49
N SER A 341 8.43 5.84 -0.45
CA SER A 341 8.93 5.65 0.92
C SER A 341 8.56 4.28 1.48
N LEU A 342 7.38 3.74 1.15
CA LEU A 342 6.98 2.39 1.51
C LEU A 342 7.98 1.35 1.00
N PHE A 343 8.35 1.39 -0.28
CA PHE A 343 9.34 0.45 -0.82
C PHE A 343 10.73 0.66 -0.24
N ARG A 344 11.13 1.92 -0.01
CA ARG A 344 12.40 2.22 0.67
C ARG A 344 12.42 1.62 2.07
N ASN A 345 11.37 1.82 2.85
CA ASN A 345 11.26 1.29 4.20
C ASN A 345 11.21 -0.25 4.20
N LEU A 346 10.42 -0.86 3.32
CA LEU A 346 10.40 -2.32 3.17
C LEU A 346 11.80 -2.89 2.86
N LYS A 347 12.56 -2.24 1.95
CA LYS A 347 13.89 -2.71 1.54
C LYS A 347 14.94 -2.55 2.63
N HIS A 348 14.97 -1.37 3.28
CA HIS A 348 16.08 -0.96 4.13
C HIS A 348 15.73 -0.96 5.62
N GLY A 349 14.45 -0.86 5.99
CA GLY A 349 13.99 -0.83 7.37
C GLY A 349 13.32 -2.11 7.85
N PHE A 350 12.84 -2.94 6.90
CA PHE A 350 12.09 -4.17 7.19
C PHE A 350 12.56 -5.37 6.36
N GLY A 351 13.79 -5.34 5.91
CA GLY A 351 14.55 -6.49 5.45
C GLY A 351 14.12 -7.13 4.12
N LEU A 352 13.26 -6.51 3.30
CA LEU A 352 12.90 -7.09 1.99
C LEU A 352 14.13 -7.32 1.10
N LYS A 353 15.15 -6.50 1.26
CA LYS A 353 16.42 -6.62 0.54
C LYS A 353 17.20 -7.87 0.94
N ASP A 354 17.02 -8.34 2.17
CA ASP A 354 17.78 -9.45 2.75
C ASP A 354 17.01 -10.78 2.75
N ALA A 355 15.85 -10.83 2.06
CA ALA A 355 15.05 -12.05 1.91
C ALA A 355 15.65 -12.96 0.83
N TRP A 356 16.50 -13.95 1.22
CA TRP A 356 17.29 -14.81 0.35
C TRP A 356 16.79 -16.26 0.24
N GLN A 357 15.52 -16.52 0.40
CA GLN A 357 14.96 -17.87 0.34
C GLN A 357 15.10 -18.46 -1.07
N GLN A 358 15.52 -19.73 -1.13
CA GLN A 358 15.85 -20.43 -2.37
C GLN A 358 14.57 -20.94 -3.10
N SER A 359 13.51 -21.25 -2.38
CA SER A 359 12.27 -21.64 -3.00
C SER A 359 11.31 -20.46 -3.08
N ARG A 360 10.52 -20.42 -4.16
CA ARG A 360 9.55 -19.36 -4.35
C ARG A 360 8.44 -19.36 -3.30
N GLN A 361 8.03 -20.51 -2.83
CA GLN A 361 6.99 -20.63 -1.81
C GLN A 361 7.49 -20.06 -0.47
N VAL A 362 8.68 -20.43 -0.05
CA VAL A 362 9.31 -19.92 1.17
C VAL A 362 9.51 -18.40 1.06
N LEU A 363 10.03 -17.93 -0.07
CA LEU A 363 10.22 -16.50 -0.32
C LEU A 363 8.90 -15.72 -0.21
N MET A 364 7.83 -16.17 -0.87
CA MET A 364 6.52 -15.51 -0.81
C MET A 364 5.94 -15.51 0.61
N ARG A 365 6.09 -16.60 1.34
CA ARG A 365 5.63 -16.72 2.72
C ARG A 365 6.43 -15.80 3.65
N TRP A 366 7.74 -15.83 3.52
CA TRP A 366 8.61 -14.99 4.34
C TRP A 366 8.39 -13.49 4.08
N VAL A 367 8.37 -13.08 2.82
CA VAL A 367 8.07 -11.69 2.46
C VAL A 367 6.68 -11.27 2.94
N THR A 368 5.71 -12.19 3.01
CA THR A 368 4.40 -11.89 3.62
C THR A 368 4.53 -11.57 5.10
N VAL A 369 5.34 -12.32 5.85
CA VAL A 369 5.58 -12.06 7.27
C VAL A 369 6.29 -10.71 7.47
N LEU A 370 7.37 -10.46 6.72
CA LEU A 370 8.10 -9.18 6.76
C LEU A 370 7.19 -7.99 6.47
N ALA A 371 6.41 -8.08 5.40
CA ALA A 371 5.51 -7.01 5.00
C ALA A 371 4.33 -6.83 5.96
N ALA A 372 3.85 -7.90 6.59
CA ALA A 372 2.85 -7.82 7.65
C ALA A 372 3.42 -7.14 8.90
N GLY A 373 4.65 -7.47 9.31
CA GLY A 373 5.37 -6.77 10.38
C GLY A 373 5.52 -5.27 10.10
N TYR A 374 5.94 -4.90 8.88
CA TYR A 374 5.99 -3.49 8.47
C TYR A 374 4.60 -2.84 8.48
N ALA A 375 3.58 -3.50 7.95
CA ALA A 375 2.22 -2.97 7.93
C ALA A 375 1.68 -2.71 9.34
N VAL A 376 1.95 -3.61 10.30
CA VAL A 376 1.61 -3.41 11.71
C VAL A 376 2.28 -2.14 12.25
N ASN A 377 3.59 -2.00 12.07
CA ASN A 377 4.33 -0.82 12.52
C ASN A 377 3.78 0.47 11.89
N GLN A 378 3.47 0.44 10.60
CA GLN A 378 2.94 1.57 9.88
C GLN A 378 1.53 1.96 10.34
N MET A 379 0.64 0.97 10.51
CA MET A 379 -0.70 1.22 11.03
C MET A 379 -0.67 1.79 12.44
N LEU A 380 0.19 1.28 13.32
CA LEU A 380 0.32 1.78 14.68
C LEU A 380 0.91 3.21 14.70
N ALA A 381 1.89 3.51 13.85
CA ALA A 381 2.41 4.85 13.70
C ALA A 381 1.31 5.85 13.27
N PHE A 382 0.46 5.45 12.31
CA PHE A 382 -0.65 6.28 11.85
C PHE A 382 -1.76 6.39 12.88
N ALA A 383 -2.04 5.32 13.63
CA ALA A 383 -3.02 5.36 14.74
C ALA A 383 -2.61 6.36 15.81
N MET A 384 -1.31 6.44 16.16
CA MET A 384 -0.79 7.46 17.09
C MET A 384 -0.98 8.89 16.59
N LEU A 385 -1.04 9.10 15.28
CA LEU A 385 -1.30 10.40 14.67
C LEU A 385 -2.79 10.69 14.55
N ALA A 386 -3.63 9.66 14.41
CA ALA A 386 -5.06 9.79 14.12
C ALA A 386 -5.95 9.85 15.38
N PHE A 387 -5.58 9.11 16.44
CA PHE A 387 -6.40 9.00 17.65
C PHE A 387 -6.03 10.05 18.71
N ALA A 388 -7.04 10.54 19.42
CA ALA A 388 -6.89 11.63 20.39
C ALA A 388 -6.19 11.25 21.71
N ASP A 389 -5.81 9.97 21.89
CA ASP A 389 -5.12 9.50 23.10
C ASP A 389 -3.64 9.18 22.83
N PRO A 390 -2.78 10.21 22.71
CA PRO A 390 -1.36 10.01 22.44
C PRO A 390 -0.63 9.37 23.64
N VAL A 391 -1.18 9.44 24.86
CA VAL A 391 -0.51 8.96 26.07
C VAL A 391 -0.47 7.44 26.10
N ARG A 392 -1.60 6.77 25.82
CA ARG A 392 -1.67 5.29 25.77
C ARG A 392 -0.87 4.66 24.65
N LEU A 393 -0.66 5.39 23.57
CA LEU A 393 0.10 4.92 22.41
C LEU A 393 1.55 5.38 22.41
N ALA A 394 1.90 6.35 23.26
CA ALA A 394 3.26 6.89 23.34
C ALA A 394 4.31 5.81 23.68
N SER A 395 3.94 4.81 24.48
CA SER A 395 4.81 3.68 24.82
C SER A 395 5.16 2.77 23.65
N LEU A 396 4.40 2.84 22.55
CA LEU A 396 4.65 2.04 21.33
C LEU A 396 5.81 2.56 20.49
N ALA A 397 6.21 3.82 20.62
CA ALA A 397 7.30 4.38 19.85
C ALA A 397 8.50 4.65 20.76
N GLU A 398 9.69 4.26 20.29
CA GLU A 398 10.92 4.59 20.98
C GLU A 398 11.17 6.09 20.94
N PRO A 399 11.58 6.72 22.05
CA PRO A 399 12.01 8.10 22.05
C PRO A 399 13.19 8.33 21.10
N ALA A 400 13.16 9.42 20.35
CA ALA A 400 14.20 9.78 19.41
C ALA A 400 14.56 11.27 19.59
N PRO A 401 15.48 11.61 20.50
CA PRO A 401 15.79 13.01 20.85
C PRO A 401 16.29 13.83 19.65
N TRP A 402 16.89 13.19 18.64
CA TRP A 402 17.34 13.83 17.40
C TRP A 402 16.22 14.14 16.40
N ARG A 403 14.98 13.72 16.69
CA ARG A 403 13.81 14.00 15.83
C ARG A 403 12.93 15.07 16.46
N ALA A 404 12.15 15.73 15.63
CA ALA A 404 11.15 16.67 16.11
C ALA A 404 10.19 15.98 17.11
N PRO A 405 9.85 16.63 18.24
CA PRO A 405 8.89 16.10 19.20
C PRO A 405 7.58 15.67 18.52
N GLY A 406 7.03 14.54 18.93
CA GLY A 406 5.80 14.02 18.36
C GLY A 406 5.96 13.28 17.01
N THR A 407 7.17 13.16 16.45
CA THR A 407 7.41 12.36 15.25
C THR A 407 7.03 10.90 15.50
N ARG A 408 6.19 10.34 14.63
CA ARG A 408 5.77 8.93 14.68
C ARG A 408 6.04 8.28 13.33
N THR A 409 6.89 7.27 13.32
CA THR A 409 7.26 6.51 12.11
C THR A 409 7.25 5.02 12.40
N ALA A 410 7.07 4.20 11.37
CA ALA A 410 7.14 2.75 11.51
C ALA A 410 8.46 2.28 12.13
N GLY A 411 9.57 2.95 11.85
CA GLY A 411 10.87 2.63 12.46
C GLY A 411 10.94 2.91 13.98
N LEU A 412 10.28 3.97 14.47
CA LEU A 412 10.20 4.24 15.91
C LEU A 412 9.27 3.22 16.60
N VAL A 413 8.18 2.82 15.95
CA VAL A 413 7.31 1.76 16.47
C VAL A 413 8.03 0.41 16.47
N GLN A 414 8.82 0.11 15.44
CA GLN A 414 9.66 -1.09 15.39
C GLN A 414 10.61 -1.16 16.60
N ALA A 415 11.30 -0.07 16.90
CA ALA A 415 12.19 0.02 18.06
C ALA A 415 11.41 -0.10 19.39
N GLY A 416 10.22 0.49 19.47
CA GLY A 416 9.33 0.38 20.63
C GLY A 416 8.83 -1.06 20.86
N ILE A 417 8.42 -1.76 19.79
CA ILE A 417 8.04 -3.19 19.88
C ILE A 417 9.24 -4.03 20.33
N ALA A 418 10.42 -3.79 19.78
CA ALA A 418 11.64 -4.48 20.20
C ALA A 418 11.96 -4.26 21.67
N ARG A 419 11.78 -3.03 22.17
CA ARG A 419 11.94 -2.71 23.60
C ARG A 419 10.92 -3.47 24.45
N ILE A 420 9.63 -3.41 24.12
CA ILE A 420 8.57 -4.09 24.84
C ILE A 420 8.84 -5.61 24.87
N LEU A 421 9.28 -6.21 23.76
CA LEU A 421 9.64 -7.63 23.71
C LEU A 421 10.78 -7.99 24.68
N ARG A 422 11.80 -7.16 24.78
CA ARG A 422 12.92 -7.36 25.74
C ARG A 422 12.47 -7.23 27.20
N GLU A 423 11.58 -6.28 27.49
CA GLU A 423 11.12 -5.99 28.85
C GLU A 423 10.09 -7.01 29.36
N VAL A 424 9.14 -7.41 28.50
CA VAL A 424 8.02 -8.27 28.87
C VAL A 424 8.32 -9.74 28.59
N GLY A 425 9.10 -10.03 27.57
CA GLY A 425 9.43 -11.35 27.10
C GLY A 425 8.35 -11.99 26.19
N LEU A 426 8.78 -12.91 25.34
CA LEU A 426 7.90 -13.61 24.40
C LEU A 426 6.76 -14.43 25.09
N PRO A 427 6.98 -15.11 26.24
CA PRO A 427 5.91 -15.85 26.92
C PRO A 427 4.73 -14.96 27.32
N ALA A 428 5.00 -13.78 27.89
CA ALA A 428 3.93 -12.84 28.28
C ALA A 428 3.19 -12.27 27.07
N PHE A 429 3.90 -11.96 25.96
CA PHE A 429 3.27 -11.62 24.69
C PHE A 429 2.35 -12.73 24.20
N THR A 430 2.83 -13.96 24.21
CA THR A 430 2.06 -15.14 23.78
C THR A 430 0.80 -15.29 24.61
N ALA A 431 0.88 -15.20 25.93
CA ALA A 431 -0.29 -15.28 26.82
C ALA A 431 -1.32 -14.16 26.53
N ALA A 432 -0.87 -12.91 26.36
CA ALA A 432 -1.74 -11.78 26.02
C ALA A 432 -2.45 -11.98 24.67
N ILE A 433 -1.75 -12.50 23.66
CA ILE A 433 -2.32 -12.77 22.34
C ILE A 433 -3.33 -13.92 22.38
N TRP A 434 -3.05 -15.00 23.12
CA TRP A 434 -3.98 -16.14 23.27
C TRP A 434 -5.26 -15.71 23.98
N GLY A 435 -5.16 -14.90 25.04
CA GLY A 435 -6.32 -14.32 25.72
C GLY A 435 -7.23 -13.53 24.76
N LYS A 436 -6.65 -12.75 23.85
CA LYS A 436 -7.41 -12.01 22.81
C LYS A 436 -8.04 -12.93 21.76
N ILE A 437 -7.35 -13.97 21.31
CA ILE A 437 -7.87 -14.93 20.34
C ILE A 437 -9.06 -15.71 20.94
N SER A 438 -8.96 -16.15 22.18
CA SER A 438 -10.04 -16.87 22.88
C SER A 438 -11.26 -15.98 23.08
N ALA A 439 -11.08 -14.72 23.42
CA ALA A 439 -12.18 -13.76 23.60
C ALA A 439 -12.92 -13.41 22.29
N THR A 440 -12.27 -13.57 21.13
CA THR A 440 -12.87 -13.29 19.82
C THR A 440 -13.45 -14.53 19.11
N ALA A 441 -13.23 -15.72 19.62
CA ALA A 441 -13.85 -16.93 19.10
C ALA A 441 -15.37 -16.86 19.32
N PRO A 442 -16.23 -17.18 18.34
CA PRO A 442 -17.65 -17.32 18.59
C PRO A 442 -17.84 -18.37 19.67
N ARG A 443 -18.58 -18.03 20.73
CA ARG A 443 -19.03 -19.02 21.71
C ARG A 443 -19.87 -20.05 20.92
N THR A 444 -19.34 -21.22 20.67
CA THR A 444 -20.16 -22.35 20.23
C THR A 444 -21.14 -22.61 21.36
N SER A 445 -22.42 -22.27 21.14
CA SER A 445 -23.49 -22.79 22.00
C SER A 445 -23.29 -24.29 22.11
N ALA A 446 -23.25 -24.78 23.33
CA ALA A 446 -23.22 -26.22 23.59
C ALA A 446 -24.35 -26.87 22.77
N PRO A 447 -24.12 -28.02 22.13
CA PRO A 447 -25.21 -28.72 21.48
C PRO A 447 -26.31 -28.97 22.51
N SER A 448 -27.51 -28.51 22.21
CA SER A 448 -28.69 -28.83 22.99
C SER A 448 -28.78 -30.33 23.13
N ALA A 449 -28.95 -30.81 24.38
CA ALA A 449 -29.12 -32.21 24.68
C ALA A 449 -30.25 -32.80 23.78
N PRO A 450 -30.08 -34.02 23.25
CA PRO A 450 -31.11 -34.64 22.45
C PRO A 450 -32.40 -34.77 23.28
N PRO A 451 -33.57 -34.59 22.68
CA PRO A 451 -34.83 -34.78 23.41
C PRO A 451 -34.94 -36.23 23.93
N ALA A 452 -35.39 -36.36 25.18
CA ALA A 452 -35.63 -37.64 25.80
C ALA A 452 -36.58 -38.50 24.95
N PRO A 453 -36.35 -39.82 24.83
CA PRO A 453 -37.25 -40.70 24.09
C PRO A 453 -38.67 -40.67 24.71
N LYS A 454 -39.67 -40.45 23.87
CA LYS A 454 -41.06 -40.59 24.27
C LYS A 454 -41.30 -42.03 24.67
N ALA A 455 -41.71 -42.23 25.93
CA ALA A 455 -42.22 -43.51 26.41
C ALA A 455 -43.42 -43.92 25.56
N ALA A 456 -43.39 -45.20 25.10
CA ALA A 456 -44.48 -45.84 24.42
C ALA A 456 -45.61 -46.21 25.38
#